data_3df1dd7079c83bffebf5e348b59cce80
#
_entry.id   3df1dd7079c83bffebf5e348b59cce80
#
_cell.length_a   1.000
_cell.length_b   1.000
_cell.length_c   1.000
_cell.angle_alpha   90.00
_cell.angle_beta   90.00
_cell.angle_gamma   90.00
#
_symmetry.space_group_name_H-M   'P 1'
#
loop_
_entity.id
_entity.type
_entity.pdbx_description
1 polymer ?
#
loop_
_entity_poly.entity_id
_entity_poly.type
_entity_poly.pdbx_seq_one_letter_code
_entity_poly.pdbx_strand_id
1 'polypeptide(L)'
;MDIKKLGFIIITNETFAFNLVEEVVEKLSILDVNRAIIKLLPKVDETTLIKHYREHLINWNGKEGKSQVPSLGWPAVRNRFSSSVVLILLEGNKQSLSDEILQIKGNTYPERCRQNQIRIKGFNPTYNLMHSSDSAEEALKEAELYFSKKELESFFCGEIGITFEEILNFILELDSIQKGGIRSNSDLENKVNKMCYWKQRIFDLFSSKTKEESRKISEELNFIKSNR
;
A
#
# COMPACT_ATOMS: atom_id res chain seq x y z
N MET A 1 1.77 19.50 14.67
CA MET A 1 2.03 18.50 13.58
C MET A 1 2.90 19.17 12.52
N ASP A 2 4.00 18.55 12.16
CA ASP A 2 4.83 19.00 11.02
C ASP A 2 4.49 18.15 9.79
N ILE A 3 3.61 18.66 8.94
CA ILE A 3 3.13 17.97 7.71
C ILE A 3 4.31 17.53 6.84
N LYS A 4 5.42 18.26 6.83
CA LYS A 4 6.61 17.95 6.01
C LYS A 4 7.29 16.62 6.34
N LYS A 5 6.89 15.98 7.45
CA LYS A 5 7.41 14.67 7.88
C LYS A 5 6.52 13.49 7.49
N LEU A 6 5.42 13.73 6.80
CA LEU A 6 4.48 12.66 6.45
C LEU A 6 4.92 11.91 5.19
N GLY A 7 4.60 10.62 5.18
CA GLY A 7 4.64 9.75 4.02
C GLY A 7 3.42 8.83 4.01
N PHE A 8 2.91 8.50 2.84
CA PHE A 8 1.81 7.55 2.71
C PHE A 8 2.16 6.48 1.68
N ILE A 9 1.93 5.23 2.03
CA ILE A 9 2.26 4.06 1.23
C ILE A 9 1.03 3.17 1.09
N ILE A 10 0.83 2.61 -0.10
CA ILE A 10 -0.09 1.51 -0.36
C ILE A 10 0.70 0.33 -0.91
N ILE A 11 0.73 -0.78 -0.18
CA ILE A 11 1.24 -2.06 -0.68
C ILE A 11 0.06 -2.82 -1.27
N THR A 12 0.18 -3.22 -2.51
CA THR A 12 -0.89 -3.85 -3.27
C THR A 12 -0.74 -5.37 -3.30
N ASN A 13 -1.84 -6.06 -3.55
CA ASN A 13 -1.92 -7.50 -3.38
C ASN A 13 -0.96 -8.30 -4.28
N GLU A 14 -0.56 -7.76 -5.45
CA GLU A 14 0.44 -8.43 -6.29
C GLU A 14 1.79 -8.62 -5.58
N THR A 15 2.13 -7.78 -4.61
CA THR A 15 3.34 -7.94 -3.79
C THR A 15 3.32 -9.25 -3.01
N PHE A 16 2.17 -9.58 -2.44
CA PHE A 16 1.93 -10.84 -1.74
C PHE A 16 1.82 -12.03 -2.71
N ALA A 17 1.03 -11.86 -3.77
CA ALA A 17 0.76 -12.91 -4.74
C ALA A 17 2.02 -13.44 -5.45
N PHE A 18 3.05 -12.60 -5.58
CA PHE A 18 4.32 -12.94 -6.24
C PHE A 18 5.48 -13.16 -5.26
N ASN A 19 5.21 -13.29 -3.96
CA ASN A 19 6.21 -13.52 -2.92
C ASN A 19 7.33 -12.45 -2.89
N LEU A 20 6.95 -11.18 -3.05
CA LEU A 20 7.88 -10.04 -3.08
C LEU A 20 7.84 -9.22 -1.78
N VAL A 21 7.11 -9.69 -0.76
CA VAL A 21 6.91 -8.95 0.50
C VAL A 21 8.22 -8.76 1.24
N GLU A 22 9.03 -9.82 1.39
CA GLU A 22 10.32 -9.75 2.08
C GLU A 22 11.24 -8.70 1.46
N GLU A 23 11.34 -8.68 0.11
CA GLU A 23 12.16 -7.71 -0.61
C GLU A 23 11.64 -6.27 -0.46
N VAL A 24 10.32 -6.09 -0.45
CA VAL A 24 9.70 -4.78 -0.23
C VAL A 24 9.95 -4.31 1.20
N VAL A 25 9.76 -5.18 2.19
CA VAL A 25 9.99 -4.88 3.61
C VAL A 25 11.46 -4.54 3.87
N GLU A 26 12.40 -5.32 3.32
CA GLU A 26 13.84 -5.05 3.43
C GLU A 26 14.18 -3.64 2.91
N LYS A 27 13.66 -3.27 1.75
CA LYS A 27 13.92 -1.93 1.18
C LYS A 27 13.24 -0.81 1.97
N LEU A 28 12.07 -1.04 2.55
CA LEU A 28 11.38 -0.05 3.37
C LEU A 28 12.04 0.10 4.75
N SER A 29 12.69 -0.92 5.29
CA SER A 29 13.27 -0.90 6.65
C SER A 29 14.36 0.14 6.86
N ILE A 30 14.92 0.71 5.80
CA ILE A 30 15.93 1.76 5.88
C ILE A 30 15.35 3.16 6.14
N LEU A 31 14.02 3.34 6.06
CA LEU A 31 13.37 4.61 6.31
C LEU A 31 13.46 5.00 7.79
N ASP A 32 13.81 6.25 8.04
CA ASP A 32 13.89 6.83 9.39
C ASP A 32 12.52 7.34 9.85
N VAL A 33 11.69 6.41 10.34
CA VAL A 33 10.30 6.64 10.73
C VAL A 33 10.17 6.69 12.26
N ASN A 34 9.53 7.74 12.76
CA ASN A 34 9.22 7.91 14.18
C ASN A 34 8.05 7.01 14.61
N ARG A 35 6.95 7.09 13.88
CA ARG A 35 5.73 6.30 14.14
C ARG A 35 4.89 6.11 12.89
N ALA A 36 4.02 5.14 12.93
CA ALA A 36 3.13 4.85 11.81
C ALA A 36 1.79 4.28 12.27
N ILE A 37 0.78 4.37 11.39
CA ILE A 37 -0.46 3.60 11.50
C ILE A 37 -0.66 2.80 10.22
N ILE A 38 -1.29 1.64 10.38
CA ILE A 38 -1.57 0.72 9.27
C ILE A 38 -3.07 0.42 9.19
N LYS A 39 -3.57 0.26 7.98
CA LYS A 39 -4.95 -0.18 7.71
C LYS A 39 -4.96 -1.15 6.56
N LEU A 40 -5.70 -2.24 6.72
CA LEU A 40 -5.97 -3.17 5.64
C LEU A 40 -7.37 -2.90 5.09
N LEU A 41 -7.48 -2.75 3.78
CA LEU A 41 -8.76 -2.73 3.08
C LEU A 41 -8.90 -3.98 2.22
N PRO A 42 -10.03 -4.69 2.28
CA PRO A 42 -10.27 -5.86 1.43
C PRO A 42 -10.42 -5.47 -0.05
N LYS A 43 -10.78 -4.24 -0.30
CA LYS A 43 -10.85 -3.58 -1.61
C LYS A 43 -10.95 -2.07 -1.42
N VAL A 44 -10.61 -1.31 -2.42
CA VAL A 44 -10.90 0.13 -2.49
C VAL A 44 -12.11 0.34 -3.38
N ASP A 45 -13.10 1.11 -2.91
CA ASP A 45 -14.26 1.44 -3.72
C ASP A 45 -13.91 2.40 -4.86
N GLU A 46 -14.69 2.35 -5.95
CA GLU A 46 -14.39 3.11 -7.16
C GLU A 46 -14.44 4.63 -6.94
N THR A 47 -15.33 5.10 -6.06
CA THR A 47 -15.44 6.54 -5.76
C THR A 47 -14.16 7.05 -5.10
N THR A 48 -13.62 6.29 -4.16
CA THR A 48 -12.34 6.60 -3.51
C THR A 48 -11.18 6.56 -4.51
N LEU A 49 -11.15 5.56 -5.41
CA LEU A 49 -10.13 5.49 -6.46
C LEU A 49 -10.20 6.69 -7.42
N ILE A 50 -11.38 7.11 -7.82
CA ILE A 50 -11.56 8.29 -8.67
C ILE A 50 -11.03 9.55 -7.97
N LYS A 51 -11.26 9.69 -6.67
CA LYS A 51 -10.70 10.81 -5.90
C LYS A 51 -9.18 10.74 -5.81
N HIS A 52 -8.64 9.55 -5.53
CA HIS A 52 -7.20 9.31 -5.39
C HIS A 52 -6.45 9.61 -6.69
N TYR A 53 -6.99 9.17 -7.83
CA TYR A 53 -6.36 9.35 -9.15
C TYR A 53 -6.91 10.55 -9.94
N ARG A 54 -7.67 11.45 -9.31
CA ARG A 54 -8.38 12.54 -9.99
C ARG A 54 -7.48 13.39 -10.89
N GLU A 55 -6.33 13.77 -10.41
CA GLU A 55 -5.40 14.60 -11.17
C GLU A 55 -4.83 13.84 -12.38
N HIS A 56 -4.48 12.57 -12.20
CA HIS A 56 -4.04 11.70 -13.28
C HIS A 56 -5.12 11.45 -14.31
N LEU A 57 -6.37 11.28 -13.89
CA LEU A 57 -7.51 11.10 -14.79
C LEU A 57 -7.76 12.34 -15.65
N ILE A 58 -7.61 13.53 -15.07
CA ILE A 58 -7.77 14.82 -15.78
C ILE A 58 -6.61 15.04 -16.76
N ASN A 59 -5.37 14.84 -16.34
CA ASN A 59 -4.17 15.06 -17.14
C ASN A 59 -4.00 13.99 -18.23
N TRP A 60 -4.46 12.79 -18.02
CA TRP A 60 -4.28 11.67 -18.94
C TRP A 60 -5.08 11.80 -20.23
N ASN A 61 -6.17 12.55 -20.24
CA ASN A 61 -7.01 12.75 -21.40
C ASN A 61 -6.60 13.99 -22.25
N GLY A 62 -5.53 14.68 -21.89
CA GLY A 62 -4.94 15.77 -22.69
C GLY A 62 -5.85 16.96 -22.98
N LYS A 63 -7.02 17.05 -22.33
CA LYS A 63 -7.99 18.13 -22.49
C LYS A 63 -8.43 18.62 -21.11
N GLU A 64 -7.95 19.78 -20.72
CA GLU A 64 -8.38 20.45 -19.53
C GLU A 64 -9.92 20.44 -19.41
N GLY A 65 -10.41 19.80 -18.35
CA GLY A 65 -11.74 20.04 -17.80
C GLY A 65 -12.93 19.38 -18.49
N LYS A 66 -12.80 18.53 -19.52
CA LYS A 66 -13.98 18.07 -20.29
C LYS A 66 -14.24 16.57 -20.34
N SER A 67 -13.39 15.71 -19.83
CA SER A 67 -13.66 14.27 -19.84
C SER A 67 -13.24 13.62 -18.54
N GLN A 68 -14.21 13.21 -17.73
CA GLN A 68 -14.03 12.26 -16.62
C GLN A 68 -13.96 10.82 -17.14
N VAL A 69 -13.65 10.62 -18.41
CA VAL A 69 -13.50 9.30 -19.00
C VAL A 69 -12.17 8.72 -18.56
N PRO A 70 -12.15 7.59 -17.87
CA PRO A 70 -10.94 6.92 -17.45
C PRO A 70 -10.05 6.62 -18.66
N SER A 71 -8.73 6.75 -18.46
CA SER A 71 -7.74 6.35 -19.45
C SER A 71 -7.85 4.88 -19.81
N LEU A 72 -7.18 4.46 -20.88
CA LEU A 72 -7.08 3.04 -21.27
C LEU A 72 -6.53 2.13 -20.15
N GLY A 73 -5.75 2.68 -19.20
CA GLY A 73 -5.24 1.96 -18.03
C GLY A 73 -6.23 1.84 -16.87
N TRP A 74 -7.37 2.55 -16.91
CA TRP A 74 -8.31 2.56 -15.79
C TRP A 74 -8.88 1.19 -15.41
N PRO A 75 -9.26 0.31 -16.35
CA PRO A 75 -9.70 -1.04 -16.00
C PRO A 75 -8.66 -1.83 -15.19
N ALA A 76 -7.39 -1.70 -15.54
CA ALA A 76 -6.30 -2.35 -14.82
C ALA A 76 -6.11 -1.75 -13.40
N VAL A 77 -6.21 -0.43 -13.25
CA VAL A 77 -6.19 0.22 -11.93
C VAL A 77 -7.35 -0.25 -11.06
N ARG A 78 -8.58 -0.24 -11.59
CA ARG A 78 -9.76 -0.76 -10.87
C ARG A 78 -9.56 -2.21 -10.43
N ASN A 79 -9.07 -3.05 -11.30
CA ASN A 79 -8.82 -4.45 -10.98
C ASN A 79 -7.75 -4.62 -9.91
N ARG A 80 -6.63 -3.88 -9.99
CA ARG A 80 -5.59 -3.88 -8.98
C ARG A 80 -6.14 -3.56 -7.58
N PHE A 81 -7.00 -2.58 -7.46
CA PHE A 81 -7.58 -2.12 -6.20
C PHE A 81 -8.90 -2.80 -5.83
N SER A 82 -9.39 -3.74 -6.63
CA SER A 82 -10.51 -4.62 -6.28
C SER A 82 -10.11 -5.70 -5.27
N SER A 83 -8.84 -5.86 -5.02
CA SER A 83 -8.23 -6.78 -4.06
C SER A 83 -7.71 -6.04 -2.84
N SER A 84 -7.33 -6.80 -1.80
CA SER A 84 -6.82 -6.27 -0.55
C SER A 84 -5.56 -5.41 -0.75
N VAL A 85 -5.52 -4.30 -0.02
CA VAL A 85 -4.38 -3.39 0.02
C VAL A 85 -4.00 -3.06 1.46
N VAL A 86 -2.72 -2.89 1.70
CA VAL A 86 -2.17 -2.43 2.99
C VAL A 86 -1.83 -0.95 2.86
N LEU A 87 -2.47 -0.13 3.67
CA LEU A 87 -2.29 1.32 3.74
C LEU A 87 -1.43 1.64 4.95
N ILE A 88 -0.42 2.48 4.78
CA ILE A 88 0.48 2.89 5.86
C ILE A 88 0.66 4.40 5.80
N LEU A 89 0.26 5.08 6.87
CA LEU A 89 0.60 6.49 7.08
C LEU A 89 1.79 6.56 8.04
N LEU A 90 2.82 7.28 7.64
CA LEU A 90 4.11 7.37 8.30
C LEU A 90 4.36 8.80 8.76
N GLU A 91 4.99 8.95 9.93
CA GLU A 91 5.62 10.19 10.37
C GLU A 91 7.11 9.95 10.57
N GLY A 92 7.95 10.61 9.78
CA GLY A 92 9.40 10.51 9.84
C GLY A 92 10.01 11.39 10.92
N ASN A 93 11.26 11.10 11.28
CA ASN A 93 12.07 11.97 12.13
C ASN A 93 12.52 13.24 11.38
N LYS A 94 12.66 13.17 10.05
CA LYS A 94 13.12 14.26 9.17
C LYS A 94 12.03 14.67 8.17
N GLN A 95 12.18 15.86 7.59
CA GLN A 95 11.24 16.43 6.61
C GLN A 95 11.37 15.80 5.21
N SER A 96 12.34 14.91 4.99
CA SER A 96 12.63 14.28 3.69
C SER A 96 11.95 12.92 3.48
N LEU A 97 11.04 12.50 4.38
CA LEU A 97 10.50 11.14 4.34
C LEU A 97 9.82 10.80 2.99
N SER A 98 9.01 11.71 2.43
CA SER A 98 8.38 11.47 1.13
C SER A 98 9.40 11.29 0.01
N ASP A 99 10.46 12.10 -0.01
CA ASP A 99 11.53 11.99 -1.00
C ASP A 99 12.30 10.67 -0.84
N GLU A 100 12.58 10.25 0.39
CA GLU A 100 13.22 8.97 0.69
C GLU A 100 12.37 7.79 0.20
N ILE A 101 11.05 7.83 0.44
CA ILE A 101 10.12 6.83 -0.08
C ILE A 101 10.12 6.80 -1.61
N LEU A 102 10.10 7.96 -2.28
CA LEU A 102 10.17 8.05 -3.74
C LEU A 102 11.46 7.44 -4.30
N GLN A 103 12.60 7.68 -3.65
CA GLN A 103 13.87 7.11 -4.06
C GLN A 103 13.89 5.58 -3.94
N ILE A 104 13.31 5.03 -2.87
CA ILE A 104 13.21 3.58 -2.65
C ILE A 104 12.19 2.96 -3.58
N LYS A 105 11.03 3.58 -3.75
CA LYS A 105 9.94 3.13 -4.63
C LYS A 105 10.40 3.00 -6.08
N GLY A 106 10.97 4.06 -6.62
CA GLY A 106 11.39 4.14 -8.02
C GLY A 106 10.31 4.62 -8.98
N ASN A 107 10.62 4.53 -10.27
CA ASN A 107 9.77 5.02 -11.36
C ASN A 107 8.47 4.22 -11.49
N THR A 108 7.43 4.86 -12.05
CA THR A 108 6.15 4.17 -12.37
C THR A 108 6.35 3.05 -13.39
N TYR A 109 7.30 3.22 -14.31
CA TYR A 109 7.68 2.23 -15.31
C TYR A 109 8.82 1.37 -14.75
N PRO A 110 8.60 0.05 -14.48
CA PRO A 110 9.62 -0.84 -13.90
C PRO A 110 10.94 -0.87 -14.66
N GLU A 111 10.89 -0.81 -15.99
CA GLU A 111 12.06 -0.79 -16.87
C GLU A 111 12.94 0.46 -16.73
N ARG A 112 12.45 1.51 -16.08
CA ARG A 112 13.18 2.74 -15.78
C ARG A 112 13.68 2.80 -14.35
N CYS A 113 13.42 1.76 -13.54
CA CYS A 113 13.89 1.67 -12.18
C CYS A 113 15.35 1.25 -12.10
N ARG A 114 16.04 1.70 -11.04
CA ARG A 114 17.37 1.22 -10.67
C ARG A 114 17.26 -0.10 -9.90
N GLN A 115 18.34 -0.87 -9.84
CA GLN A 115 18.40 -2.20 -9.20
C GLN A 115 17.98 -2.20 -7.72
N ASN A 116 18.24 -1.11 -7.01
CA ASN A 116 17.89 -0.98 -5.59
C ASN A 116 16.47 -0.48 -5.34
N GLN A 117 15.67 -0.21 -6.37
CA GLN A 117 14.31 0.30 -6.24
C GLN A 117 13.28 -0.83 -6.23
N ILE A 118 12.19 -0.66 -5.46
CA ILE A 118 11.14 -1.67 -5.31
C ILE A 118 10.49 -2.01 -6.64
N ARG A 119 10.10 -0.98 -7.40
CA ARG A 119 9.31 -1.14 -8.62
C ARG A 119 10.06 -1.80 -9.78
N ILE A 120 11.38 -2.03 -9.67
CA ILE A 120 12.11 -2.82 -10.69
C ILE A 120 11.57 -4.24 -10.82
N LYS A 121 10.97 -4.76 -9.75
CA LYS A 121 10.30 -6.09 -9.72
C LYS A 121 8.85 -6.01 -10.17
N GLY A 122 8.34 -4.83 -10.46
CA GLY A 122 6.99 -4.63 -10.99
C GLY A 122 6.81 -5.24 -12.38
N PHE A 123 5.57 -5.44 -12.77
CA PHE A 123 5.20 -6.11 -14.03
C PHE A 123 4.94 -5.10 -15.15
N ASN A 124 4.38 -3.97 -14.82
CA ASN A 124 4.04 -2.88 -15.74
C ASN A 124 3.70 -1.61 -14.91
N PRO A 125 3.41 -0.47 -15.55
CA PRO A 125 3.10 0.78 -14.83
C PRO A 125 1.91 0.72 -13.87
N THR A 126 1.00 -0.24 -14.05
CA THR A 126 -0.17 -0.41 -13.18
C THR A 126 0.14 -1.39 -12.04
N TYR A 127 0.68 -2.56 -12.34
CA TYR A 127 1.05 -3.59 -11.36
C TYR A 127 2.52 -3.45 -11.00
N ASN A 128 2.83 -2.49 -10.13
CA ASN A 128 4.18 -2.10 -9.79
C ASN A 128 4.48 -2.15 -8.28
N LEU A 129 3.78 -3.04 -7.57
CA LEU A 129 3.98 -3.50 -6.18
C LEU A 129 3.48 -2.52 -5.12
N MET A 130 3.74 -1.25 -5.27
CA MET A 130 3.33 -0.24 -4.29
C MET A 130 3.03 1.10 -4.95
N HIS A 131 2.19 1.88 -4.26
CA HIS A 131 2.04 3.32 -4.46
C HIS A 131 2.63 4.07 -3.26
N SER A 132 3.10 5.28 -3.48
CA SER A 132 3.30 6.28 -2.43
C SER A 132 2.98 7.65 -2.97
N SER A 133 2.55 8.54 -2.07
CA SER A 133 2.36 9.96 -2.38
C SER A 133 3.67 10.61 -2.83
N ASP A 134 3.58 11.60 -3.69
CA ASP A 134 4.75 12.26 -4.27
C ASP A 134 5.24 13.45 -3.40
N SER A 135 4.47 13.86 -2.39
CA SER A 135 4.86 14.86 -1.39
C SER A 135 4.19 14.60 -0.04
N ALA A 136 4.63 15.27 0.99
CA ALA A 136 4.03 15.19 2.32
C ALA A 136 2.61 15.78 2.37
N GLU A 137 2.33 16.82 1.58
CA GLU A 137 1.00 17.38 1.43
C GLU A 137 0.04 16.41 0.73
N GLU A 138 0.52 15.70 -0.29
CA GLU A 138 -0.25 14.64 -0.93
C GLU A 138 -0.45 13.44 -0.01
N ALA A 139 0.55 13.10 0.80
CA ALA A 139 0.42 12.04 1.79
C ALA A 139 -0.74 12.27 2.76
N LEU A 140 -0.93 13.52 3.23
CA LEU A 140 -2.07 13.88 4.06
C LEU A 140 -3.39 13.77 3.30
N LYS A 141 -3.47 14.36 2.10
CA LYS A 141 -4.69 14.32 1.26
C LYS A 141 -5.11 12.90 0.90
N GLU A 142 -4.14 12.06 0.55
CA GLU A 142 -4.41 10.66 0.24
C GLU A 142 -4.82 9.89 1.50
N ALA A 143 -4.16 10.10 2.64
CA ALA A 143 -4.53 9.48 3.90
C ALA A 143 -5.98 9.82 4.31
N GLU A 144 -6.43 11.06 4.10
CA GLU A 144 -7.81 11.50 4.36
C GLU A 144 -8.87 10.74 3.55
N LEU A 145 -8.50 10.12 2.43
CA LEU A 145 -9.42 9.27 1.65
C LEU A 145 -9.66 7.92 2.30
N TYR A 146 -8.74 7.44 3.13
CA TYR A 146 -8.71 6.08 3.64
C TYR A 146 -8.87 5.97 5.15
N PHE A 147 -8.35 6.94 5.88
CA PHE A 147 -8.46 7.01 7.32
C PHE A 147 -9.59 7.97 7.72
N SER A 148 -10.36 7.62 8.74
CA SER A 148 -11.36 8.53 9.28
C SER A 148 -10.69 9.72 9.96
N LYS A 149 -11.40 10.84 10.06
CA LYS A 149 -10.94 12.03 10.77
C LYS A 149 -10.47 11.72 12.19
N LYS A 150 -11.21 10.85 12.90
CA LYS A 150 -10.85 10.43 14.27
C LYS A 150 -9.54 9.64 14.32
N GLU A 151 -9.29 8.72 13.35
CA GLU A 151 -8.03 7.97 13.27
C GLU A 151 -6.87 8.93 13.05
N LEU A 152 -7.02 9.90 12.14
CA LEU A 152 -5.98 10.89 11.85
C LEU A 152 -5.73 11.82 13.05
N GLU A 153 -6.78 12.34 13.69
CA GLU A 153 -6.66 13.16 14.89
C GLU A 153 -5.93 12.40 15.99
N SER A 154 -6.33 11.17 16.31
CA SER A 154 -5.67 10.34 17.32
C SER A 154 -4.21 10.02 16.95
N PHE A 155 -3.90 9.80 15.68
CA PHE A 155 -2.52 9.62 15.21
C PHE A 155 -1.70 10.89 15.44
N PHE A 156 -2.21 12.05 15.04
CA PHE A 156 -1.49 13.31 15.18
C PHE A 156 -1.33 13.78 16.62
N CYS A 157 -2.28 13.42 17.51
CA CYS A 157 -2.15 13.66 18.95
C CYS A 157 -1.21 12.67 19.66
N GLY A 158 -0.75 11.62 18.97
CA GLY A 158 0.11 10.60 19.57
C GLY A 158 -0.62 9.57 20.41
N GLU A 159 -1.96 9.52 20.33
CA GLU A 159 -2.79 8.53 21.04
C GLU A 159 -2.72 7.16 20.42
N ILE A 160 -2.55 7.10 19.10
CA ILE A 160 -2.37 5.86 18.33
C ILE A 160 -1.11 5.97 17.47
N GLY A 161 -0.54 4.84 17.20
CA GLY A 161 0.66 4.69 16.40
C GLY A 161 1.54 3.59 16.97
N ILE A 162 2.31 3.00 16.12
CA ILE A 162 3.25 1.93 16.46
C ILE A 162 4.57 2.24 15.78
N THR A 163 5.62 1.54 16.18
CA THR A 163 6.89 1.65 15.51
C THR A 163 6.80 1.12 14.08
N PHE A 164 7.61 1.64 13.21
CA PHE A 164 7.64 1.16 11.83
C PHE A 164 8.12 -0.28 11.73
N GLU A 165 9.03 -0.69 12.60
CA GLU A 165 9.48 -2.07 12.73
C GLU A 165 8.33 -3.02 13.04
N GLU A 166 7.43 -2.67 13.97
CA GLU A 166 6.24 -3.48 14.26
C GLU A 166 5.33 -3.61 13.03
N ILE A 167 5.19 -2.54 12.21
CA ILE A 167 4.43 -2.60 10.96
C ILE A 167 5.09 -3.54 9.96
N LEU A 168 6.39 -3.44 9.75
CA LEU A 168 7.12 -4.29 8.82
C LEU A 168 7.03 -5.77 9.23
N ASN A 169 7.21 -6.06 10.51
CA ASN A 169 7.05 -7.41 11.05
C ASN A 169 5.62 -7.93 10.86
N PHE A 170 4.61 -7.09 11.06
CA PHE A 170 3.23 -7.46 10.81
C PHE A 170 2.96 -7.79 9.33
N ILE A 171 3.54 -7.05 8.39
CA ILE A 171 3.42 -7.33 6.94
C ILE A 171 4.07 -8.67 6.59
N LEU A 172 5.22 -9.01 7.18
CA LEU A 172 5.86 -10.32 7.03
C LEU A 172 5.01 -11.45 7.62
N GLU A 173 4.37 -11.23 8.76
CA GLU A 173 3.44 -12.20 9.36
C GLU A 173 2.22 -12.43 8.46
N LEU A 174 1.66 -11.39 7.86
CA LEU A 174 0.57 -11.51 6.88
C LEU A 174 0.98 -12.35 5.67
N ASP A 175 2.16 -12.11 5.12
CA ASP A 175 2.72 -12.87 4.00
C ASP A 175 2.91 -14.36 4.37
N SER A 176 3.46 -14.63 5.55
CA SER A 176 3.64 -15.99 6.06
C SER A 176 2.31 -16.74 6.21
N ILE A 177 1.26 -16.08 6.69
CA ILE A 177 -0.09 -16.65 6.79
C ILE A 177 -0.65 -16.98 5.41
N GLN A 178 -0.48 -16.07 4.45
CA GLN A 178 -0.94 -16.27 3.10
C GLN A 178 -0.24 -17.45 2.41
N LYS A 179 1.07 -17.60 2.60
CA LYS A 179 1.88 -18.71 2.05
C LYS A 179 1.58 -20.05 2.74
N GLY A 180 1.41 -20.07 4.06
CA GLY A 180 1.29 -21.28 4.87
C GLY A 180 -0.13 -21.82 5.05
N GLY A 181 -1.16 -21.06 4.67
CA GLY A 181 -2.52 -21.27 5.17
C GLY A 181 -2.61 -20.93 6.65
N ILE A 182 -3.84 -20.78 7.16
CA ILE A 182 -4.08 -20.52 8.59
C ILE A 182 -3.54 -21.72 9.39
N ARG A 183 -2.33 -21.63 9.88
CA ARG A 183 -1.88 -22.46 11.00
C ARG A 183 -2.29 -21.68 12.25
N SER A 184 -3.13 -22.29 13.10
CA SER A 184 -3.38 -21.76 14.43
C SER A 184 -2.04 -21.78 15.18
N ASN A 185 -1.36 -20.68 15.23
CA ASN A 185 -0.17 -20.51 16.01
C ASN A 185 -0.57 -19.70 17.25
N SER A 186 -0.59 -20.34 18.40
CA SER A 186 -0.91 -19.70 19.67
C SER A 186 -0.02 -18.48 19.97
N ASP A 187 1.20 -18.48 19.47
CA ASP A 187 2.10 -17.31 19.58
C ASP A 187 1.67 -16.16 18.68
N LEU A 188 1.14 -16.45 17.49
CA LEU A 188 0.61 -15.45 16.59
C LEU A 188 -0.67 -14.82 17.15
N GLU A 189 -1.58 -15.66 17.69
CA GLU A 189 -2.78 -15.19 18.38
C GLU A 189 -2.43 -14.34 19.60
N ASN A 190 -1.43 -14.72 20.38
CA ASN A 190 -0.96 -13.96 21.54
C ASN A 190 -0.32 -12.62 21.12
N LYS A 191 0.46 -12.60 20.05
CA LYS A 191 1.01 -11.37 19.48
C LYS A 191 -0.11 -10.47 18.94
N VAL A 192 -1.05 -11.03 18.20
CA VAL A 192 -2.21 -10.31 17.65
C VAL A 192 -3.08 -9.76 18.78
N ASN A 193 -3.33 -10.50 19.83
CA ASN A 193 -4.10 -10.06 21.00
C ASN A 193 -3.43 -8.93 21.80
N LYS A 194 -2.10 -8.83 21.75
CA LYS A 194 -1.34 -7.70 22.33
C LYS A 194 -1.34 -6.46 21.46
N MET A 195 -1.74 -6.59 20.19
CA MET A 195 -1.88 -5.48 19.26
C MET A 195 -3.24 -4.79 19.48
N CYS A 196 -3.33 -3.47 19.22
CA CYS A 196 -4.59 -2.75 19.40
C CYS A 196 -5.74 -3.37 18.57
N TYR A 197 -6.99 -3.19 19.03
CA TYR A 197 -8.21 -3.78 18.48
C TYR A 197 -8.33 -3.76 16.94
N TRP A 198 -7.88 -2.71 16.30
CA TRP A 198 -7.93 -2.59 14.84
C TRP A 198 -6.99 -3.58 14.11
N LYS A 199 -5.89 -3.99 14.72
CA LYS A 199 -4.98 -5.00 14.15
C LYS A 199 -5.65 -6.38 14.11
N GLN A 200 -6.40 -6.77 15.14
CA GLN A 200 -7.17 -8.00 15.13
C GLN A 200 -8.17 -8.03 13.98
N ARG A 201 -8.90 -6.93 13.80
CA ARG A 201 -9.89 -6.81 12.73
C ARG A 201 -9.25 -6.86 11.34
N ILE A 202 -8.05 -6.29 11.20
CA ILE A 202 -7.26 -6.36 9.97
C ILE A 202 -6.86 -7.82 9.68
N PHE A 203 -6.33 -8.51 10.69
CA PHE A 203 -5.92 -9.90 10.58
C PHE A 203 -7.08 -10.82 10.15
N ASP A 204 -8.23 -10.68 10.76
CA ASP A 204 -9.42 -11.46 10.43
C ASP A 204 -9.89 -11.23 8.99
N LEU A 205 -9.87 -9.98 8.54
CA LEU A 205 -10.23 -9.60 7.18
C LEU A 205 -9.25 -10.18 6.15
N PHE A 206 -7.95 -10.16 6.46
CA PHE A 206 -6.91 -10.65 5.57
C PHE A 206 -6.96 -12.18 5.45
N SER A 207 -7.07 -12.89 6.57
CA SER A 207 -7.08 -14.35 6.60
C SER A 207 -8.28 -14.97 5.89
N SER A 208 -9.42 -14.26 5.82
CA SER A 208 -10.64 -14.81 5.23
C SER A 208 -10.78 -14.61 3.71
N LYS A 209 -10.18 -13.58 3.14
CA LYS A 209 -10.46 -13.16 1.75
C LYS A 209 -9.28 -13.22 0.78
N THR A 210 -8.07 -13.09 1.26
CA THR A 210 -6.91 -12.79 0.41
C THR A 210 -6.44 -13.93 -0.48
N LYS A 211 -6.69 -15.22 -0.10
CA LYS A 211 -6.27 -16.36 -0.93
C LYS A 211 -6.93 -16.37 -2.30
N GLU A 212 -8.23 -16.10 -2.36
CA GLU A 212 -8.95 -16.08 -3.63
C GLU A 212 -8.61 -14.84 -4.46
N GLU A 213 -8.47 -13.69 -3.81
CA GLU A 213 -8.07 -12.45 -4.46
C GLU A 213 -6.65 -12.53 -5.02
N SER A 214 -5.69 -13.07 -4.25
CA SER A 214 -4.31 -13.31 -4.73
C SER A 214 -4.27 -14.26 -5.92
N ARG A 215 -5.09 -15.32 -5.90
CA ARG A 215 -5.19 -16.24 -7.02
C ARG A 215 -5.69 -15.53 -8.29
N LYS A 216 -6.74 -14.72 -8.20
CA LYS A 216 -7.29 -13.96 -9.34
C LYS A 216 -6.27 -13.01 -9.93
N ILE A 217 -5.55 -12.27 -9.09
CA ILE A 217 -4.48 -11.36 -9.54
C ILE A 217 -3.34 -12.15 -10.20
N SER A 218 -2.93 -13.27 -9.60
CA SER A 218 -1.89 -14.14 -10.17
C SER A 218 -2.27 -14.67 -11.54
N GLU A 219 -3.53 -15.08 -11.73
CA GLU A 219 -4.05 -15.55 -13.03
C GLU A 219 -4.03 -14.42 -14.06
N GLU A 220 -4.44 -13.20 -13.68
CA GLU A 220 -4.44 -12.05 -14.58
C GLU A 220 -3.02 -11.61 -14.96
N LEU A 221 -2.11 -11.55 -13.99
CA LEU A 221 -0.71 -11.22 -14.27
C LEU A 221 -0.01 -12.28 -15.12
N ASN A 222 -0.32 -13.54 -14.92
CA ASN A 222 0.19 -14.62 -15.78
C ASN A 222 -0.37 -14.51 -17.22
N PHE A 223 -1.65 -14.17 -17.36
CA PHE A 223 -2.24 -13.89 -18.66
C PHE A 223 -1.56 -12.72 -19.37
N ILE A 224 -1.30 -11.63 -18.67
CA ILE A 224 -0.57 -10.46 -19.20
C ILE A 224 0.85 -10.83 -19.62
N LYS A 225 1.56 -11.67 -18.85
CA LYS A 225 2.92 -12.14 -19.18
C LYS A 225 2.96 -13.05 -20.40
N SER A 226 1.97 -13.92 -20.56
CA SER A 226 1.93 -14.88 -21.69
C SER A 226 1.56 -14.24 -23.03
N ASN A 227 1.05 -13.01 -23.00
CA ASN A 227 0.66 -12.24 -24.18
C ASN A 227 1.61 -11.07 -24.51
N ARG A 228 2.80 -11.06 -23.91
CA ARG A 228 3.93 -10.20 -24.28
C ARG A 228 4.90 -10.95 -25.17
#